data_4958ecdc8f8f5d8d9f166445633566f0
#
_entry.id   4958ecdc8f8f5d8d9f166445633566f0
#
_cell.length_a   1.000
_cell.length_b   1.000
_cell.length_c   1.000
_cell.angle_alpha   90.00
_cell.angle_beta   90.00
_cell.angle_gamma   90.00
#
_symmetry.space_group_name_H-M   'P 1'
#
loop_
_entity.id
_entity.type
_entity.pdbx_description
1 polymer ?
#
loop_
_entity_poly.entity_id
_entity_poly.type
_entity_poly.pdbx_seq_one_letter_code
_entity_poly.pdbx_strand_id
1 'polypeptide(L)'
;MAFLNKNTALAVAALVACGSAAATEDYDLRYAPGYGGADMSAPFEGGWVFQAHAYTYSGNIRGTTAVSLPFSTINALNPAVPAIPGAFTTTTINTNEQINVYGLLPRLSYMGSTTFLGATLGGTVLLPLVNKKSNATITSTSTVATSPLPAANNAAIAAGVNPLVVGQVQAVANANTNSDAGPGDLEFSPILRWSTEATQTLFVLTTVVPTGDYNKNRAANPSAGKFWTFRPAVQFSYIGDGWDVGTRLAYSYNTRNVETKYKSGSYLNLDLALMKSISESTRVGLSGYAVDQLTKDDSKLIGATAAATNANYAATFGAANAAVAEAREAATLDEKGRVFGVGPEIAYIHGAGDYLLEGRIMKEFGAQTRPKGFTAFVTLSKPF
;
A
#
# COMPACT_ATOMS: atom_id res chain seq x y z
N MET A 1 7.46 0.42 40.19
CA MET A 1 7.24 0.14 38.77
C MET A 1 7.77 -1.27 38.52
N ALA A 2 6.91 -2.27 38.50
CA ALA A 2 7.31 -3.63 38.18
C ALA A 2 7.59 -3.69 36.66
N PHE A 3 8.80 -4.08 36.29
CA PHE A 3 9.18 -4.32 34.91
C PHE A 3 8.30 -5.45 34.38
N LEU A 4 7.36 -5.13 33.50
CA LEU A 4 6.70 -6.12 32.65
C LEU A 4 7.80 -6.98 32.00
N ASN A 5 7.69 -8.29 32.16
CA ASN A 5 8.59 -9.21 31.49
C ASN A 5 8.49 -8.93 29.99
N LYS A 6 9.63 -8.66 29.34
CA LYS A 6 9.71 -8.29 27.90
C LYS A 6 8.91 -9.26 27.02
N ASN A 7 8.80 -10.52 27.43
CA ASN A 7 8.07 -11.56 26.71
C ASN A 7 6.54 -11.38 26.74
N THR A 8 5.98 -10.79 27.78
CA THR A 8 4.52 -10.54 27.89
C THR A 8 4.12 -9.32 27.07
N ALA A 9 4.97 -8.28 27.08
CA ALA A 9 4.82 -7.10 26.21
C ALA A 9 4.85 -7.48 24.73
N LEU A 10 5.78 -8.38 24.35
CA LEU A 10 5.93 -8.86 22.98
C LEU A 10 4.71 -9.67 22.52
N ALA A 11 4.11 -10.46 23.41
CA ALA A 11 2.96 -11.29 23.09
C ALA A 11 1.66 -10.50 22.89
N VAL A 12 1.43 -9.44 23.67
CA VAL A 12 0.31 -8.51 23.45
C VAL A 12 0.54 -7.69 22.18
N ALA A 13 1.77 -7.26 21.93
CA ALA A 13 2.15 -6.56 20.69
C ALA A 13 1.96 -7.44 19.45
N ALA A 14 2.29 -8.73 19.51
CA ALA A 14 2.08 -9.67 18.40
C ALA A 14 0.58 -9.87 18.10
N LEU A 15 -0.28 -9.96 19.11
CA LEU A 15 -1.73 -10.05 18.94
C LEU A 15 -2.33 -8.82 18.25
N VAL A 16 -1.72 -7.65 18.44
CA VAL A 16 -2.19 -6.38 17.88
C VAL A 16 -1.60 -6.13 16.49
N ALA A 17 -0.34 -6.52 16.28
CA ALA A 17 0.30 -6.44 14.95
C ALA A 17 -0.43 -7.29 13.90
N CYS A 18 -1.09 -8.38 14.32
CA CYS A 18 -1.96 -9.19 13.45
C CYS A 18 -3.29 -8.53 13.09
N GLY A 19 -3.59 -7.31 13.60
CA GLY A 19 -4.86 -6.62 13.34
C GLY A 19 -4.90 -5.78 12.05
N SER A 20 -3.77 -5.52 11.42
CA SER A 20 -3.67 -4.83 10.13
C SER A 20 -3.08 -5.78 9.09
N ALA A 21 -3.95 -6.55 8.45
CA ALA A 21 -3.56 -7.34 7.30
C ALA A 21 -3.15 -6.40 6.16
N ALA A 22 -1.87 -6.36 5.84
CA ALA A 22 -1.34 -5.66 4.69
C ALA A 22 -1.34 -6.59 3.49
N ALA A 23 -2.14 -6.27 2.49
CA ALA A 23 -2.06 -6.92 1.20
C ALA A 23 -0.91 -6.31 0.39
N THR A 24 0.27 -6.72 0.56
CA THR A 24 1.60 -6.27 0.15
C THR A 24 2.39 -5.73 1.34
N GLU A 25 3.71 -5.87 1.28
CA GLU A 25 4.60 -5.34 2.32
C GLU A 25 4.38 -3.82 2.44
N ASP A 26 4.02 -3.34 3.63
CA ASP A 26 3.74 -1.92 3.96
C ASP A 26 2.68 -1.25 3.05
N TYR A 27 1.73 -2.00 2.50
CA TYR A 27 0.71 -1.55 1.53
C TYR A 27 1.28 -0.96 0.23
N ASP A 28 2.54 -1.20 -0.07
CA ASP A 28 3.23 -0.59 -1.19
C ASP A 28 3.09 -1.40 -2.48
N LEU A 29 2.70 -0.75 -3.56
CA LEU A 29 2.48 -1.41 -4.86
C LEU A 29 3.65 -1.26 -5.82
N ARG A 30 4.68 -0.46 -5.50
CA ARG A 30 5.67 -0.01 -6.50
C ARG A 30 5.05 0.52 -7.79
N TYR A 31 3.86 1.05 -7.70
CA TYR A 31 3.08 1.66 -8.77
C TYR A 31 2.17 2.72 -8.15
N ALA A 32 2.10 3.88 -8.74
CA ALA A 32 1.13 4.89 -8.35
C ALA A 32 -0.16 4.68 -9.16
N PRO A 33 -1.22 4.07 -8.59
CA PRO A 33 -2.45 3.83 -9.33
C PRO A 33 -3.06 5.12 -9.85
N GLY A 34 -3.53 5.11 -11.11
CA GLY A 34 -3.98 6.31 -11.79
C GLY A 34 -2.84 7.18 -12.34
N TYR A 35 -1.62 6.62 -12.42
CA TYR A 35 -0.48 7.29 -13.03
C TYR A 35 -0.71 7.62 -14.51
N GLY A 36 -1.39 6.76 -15.26
CA GLY A 36 -1.82 7.02 -16.63
C GLY A 36 -3.05 7.91 -16.67
N GLY A 37 -3.04 8.92 -17.53
CA GLY A 37 -4.14 9.85 -17.80
C GLY A 37 -4.20 10.20 -19.28
N ALA A 38 -4.51 11.44 -19.63
CA ALA A 38 -4.54 11.92 -21.01
C ALA A 38 -3.17 11.80 -21.73
N ASP A 39 -2.07 11.70 -20.98
CA ASP A 39 -0.75 11.41 -21.52
C ASP A 39 -0.65 10.02 -22.19
N MET A 40 -1.55 9.10 -21.88
CA MET A 40 -1.64 7.79 -22.53
C MET A 40 -2.09 7.89 -23.99
N SER A 41 -2.88 8.89 -24.33
CA SER A 41 -3.39 9.14 -25.69
C SER A 41 -2.63 10.24 -26.43
N ALA A 42 -1.74 10.98 -25.75
CA ALA A 42 -0.96 12.02 -26.41
C ALA A 42 -0.17 11.47 -27.60
N PRO A 43 -0.27 12.11 -28.79
CA PRO A 43 0.53 11.72 -29.95
C PRO A 43 2.01 11.83 -29.59
N PHE A 44 2.73 10.76 -29.78
CA PHE A 44 4.17 10.74 -29.55
C PHE A 44 4.88 10.51 -30.89
N GLU A 45 5.34 11.56 -31.48
CA GLU A 45 6.23 11.50 -32.66
C GLU A 45 7.59 10.94 -32.24
N GLY A 46 8.48 10.59 -33.02
CA GLY A 46 9.80 10.09 -32.58
C GLY A 46 10.61 11.16 -31.83
N GLY A 47 11.60 10.77 -31.09
CA GLY A 47 12.49 11.68 -30.34
C GLY A 47 12.40 11.51 -28.81
N TRP A 48 12.82 12.54 -28.10
CA TRP A 48 12.83 12.58 -26.65
C TRP A 48 11.57 13.23 -26.09
N VAL A 49 11.06 12.72 -24.99
CA VAL A 49 10.01 13.35 -24.20
C VAL A 49 10.40 13.32 -22.74
N PHE A 50 10.37 14.48 -22.12
CA PHE A 50 10.45 14.60 -20.65
C PHE A 50 9.05 14.71 -20.08
N GLN A 51 8.78 13.98 -19.00
CA GLN A 51 7.57 14.09 -18.22
C GLN A 51 7.92 14.25 -16.74
N ALA A 52 7.13 15.07 -16.06
CA ALA A 52 7.20 15.22 -14.62
C ALA A 52 5.78 15.05 -14.06
N HIS A 53 5.60 14.02 -13.23
CA HIS A 53 4.32 13.79 -12.54
C HIS A 53 4.50 14.14 -11.07
N ALA A 54 3.89 15.24 -10.63
CA ALA A 54 3.71 15.52 -9.22
C ALA A 54 2.44 14.82 -8.75
N TYR A 55 2.53 14.00 -7.69
CA TYR A 55 1.37 13.30 -7.17
C TYR A 55 1.27 13.37 -5.66
N THR A 56 0.05 13.22 -5.17
CA THR A 56 -0.24 13.04 -3.76
C THR A 56 -1.26 11.93 -3.57
N TYR A 57 -1.06 11.17 -2.51
CA TYR A 57 -2.02 10.18 -2.00
C TYR A 57 -2.30 10.46 -0.53
N SER A 58 -3.56 10.34 -0.14
CA SER A 58 -3.96 10.37 1.28
C SER A 58 -5.04 9.32 1.49
N GLY A 59 -4.76 8.32 2.29
CA GLY A 59 -5.69 7.23 2.57
C GLY A 59 -5.61 6.71 3.99
N ASN A 60 -6.67 6.03 4.42
CA ASN A 60 -6.77 5.41 5.74
C ASN A 60 -7.10 3.94 5.60
N ILE A 61 -6.51 3.13 6.48
CA ILE A 61 -6.96 1.77 6.74
C ILE A 61 -7.39 1.67 8.20
N ARG A 62 -8.51 0.98 8.44
CA ARG A 62 -9.07 0.80 9.78
C ARG A 62 -9.24 -0.66 10.06
N GLY A 63 -8.87 -1.06 11.27
CA GLY A 63 -9.04 -2.41 11.77
C GLY A 63 -9.70 -2.42 13.15
N THR A 64 -10.35 -3.52 13.47
CA THR A 64 -10.86 -3.79 14.82
C THR A 64 -10.46 -5.20 15.19
N THR A 65 -9.81 -5.34 16.34
CA THR A 65 -9.37 -6.63 16.87
C THR A 65 -9.82 -6.75 18.31
N ALA A 66 -10.26 -7.95 18.73
CA ALA A 66 -10.56 -8.25 20.11
C ALA A 66 -9.51 -9.20 20.68
N VAL A 67 -8.97 -8.85 21.84
CA VAL A 67 -8.02 -9.66 22.62
C VAL A 67 -8.68 -10.08 23.91
N SER A 68 -8.73 -11.40 24.18
CA SER A 68 -9.24 -11.94 25.42
C SER A 68 -8.10 -12.45 26.30
N LEU A 69 -8.00 -11.92 27.51
CA LEU A 69 -6.98 -12.28 28.49
C LEU A 69 -7.59 -12.93 29.71
N PRO A 70 -7.12 -14.14 30.11
CA PRO A 70 -7.52 -14.76 31.38
C PRO A 70 -7.11 -13.90 32.56
N PHE A 71 -7.89 -13.93 33.67
CA PHE A 71 -7.53 -13.21 34.88
C PHE A 71 -6.22 -13.72 35.51
N SER A 72 -5.86 -14.97 35.31
CA SER A 72 -4.56 -15.50 35.72
C SER A 72 -3.39 -14.78 35.02
N THR A 73 -3.53 -14.46 33.74
CA THR A 73 -2.54 -13.69 33.01
C THR A 73 -2.49 -12.24 33.48
N ILE A 74 -3.66 -11.64 33.74
CA ILE A 74 -3.74 -10.25 34.21
C ILE A 74 -3.17 -10.15 35.62
N ASN A 75 -3.43 -11.13 36.51
CA ASN A 75 -2.84 -11.19 37.85
C ASN A 75 -1.31 -11.24 37.81
N ALA A 76 -0.73 -11.98 36.88
CA ALA A 76 0.73 -12.00 36.68
C ALA A 76 1.30 -10.63 36.28
N LEU A 77 0.49 -9.80 35.60
CA LEU A 77 0.84 -8.44 35.19
C LEU A 77 0.51 -7.38 36.25
N ASN A 78 -0.58 -7.60 36.97
CA ASN A 78 -1.08 -6.73 38.03
C ASN A 78 -1.65 -7.60 39.15
N PRO A 79 -0.88 -7.86 40.23
CA PRO A 79 -1.31 -8.70 41.35
C PRO A 79 -2.56 -8.22 42.11
N ALA A 80 -2.97 -6.96 41.89
CA ALA A 80 -4.23 -6.43 42.44
C ALA A 80 -5.48 -7.05 41.79
N VAL A 81 -5.34 -7.65 40.63
CA VAL A 81 -6.42 -8.38 39.93
C VAL A 81 -6.38 -9.85 40.39
N PRO A 82 -7.45 -10.39 40.99
CA PRO A 82 -7.45 -11.77 41.48
C PRO A 82 -7.34 -12.78 40.33
N ALA A 83 -6.55 -13.84 40.52
CA ALA A 83 -6.40 -14.94 39.55
C ALA A 83 -7.61 -15.89 39.62
N ILE A 84 -8.76 -15.46 39.11
CA ILE A 84 -10.00 -16.24 39.13
C ILE A 84 -10.04 -17.19 37.92
N PRO A 85 -10.10 -18.52 38.15
CA PRO A 85 -10.22 -19.48 37.06
C PRO A 85 -11.50 -19.26 36.25
N GLY A 86 -11.37 -19.31 34.92
CA GLY A 86 -12.51 -19.14 34.00
C GLY A 86 -12.98 -17.69 33.81
N ALA A 87 -12.37 -16.70 34.48
CA ALA A 87 -12.65 -15.29 34.27
C ALA A 87 -11.74 -14.70 33.16
N PHE A 88 -12.33 -13.89 32.30
CA PHE A 88 -11.66 -13.27 31.16
C PHE A 88 -12.02 -11.80 31.03
N THR A 89 -11.06 -10.97 30.64
CA THR A 89 -11.32 -9.66 30.06
C THR A 89 -11.20 -9.74 28.52
N THR A 90 -12.07 -9.01 27.86
CA THR A 90 -11.95 -8.78 26.40
C THR A 90 -11.67 -7.32 26.17
N THR A 91 -10.57 -7.02 25.47
CA THR A 91 -10.22 -5.67 25.03
C THR A 91 -10.45 -5.58 23.55
N THR A 92 -11.37 -4.72 23.14
CA THR A 92 -11.57 -4.35 21.74
C THR A 92 -10.62 -3.21 21.40
N ILE A 93 -9.81 -3.40 20.38
CA ILE A 93 -8.80 -2.47 19.92
C ILE A 93 -9.20 -2.00 18.52
N ASN A 94 -9.36 -0.69 18.34
CA ASN A 94 -9.60 -0.08 17.04
C ASN A 94 -8.32 0.62 16.58
N THR A 95 -7.85 0.25 15.42
CA THR A 95 -6.68 0.85 14.77
C THR A 95 -7.12 1.71 13.61
N ASN A 96 -6.45 2.85 13.40
CA ASN A 96 -6.56 3.66 12.21
C ASN A 96 -5.16 4.10 11.79
N GLU A 97 -4.73 3.65 10.63
CA GLU A 97 -3.48 4.07 10.03
C GLU A 97 -3.77 4.98 8.85
N GLN A 98 -3.21 6.17 8.88
CA GLN A 98 -3.26 7.17 7.81
C GLN A 98 -1.93 7.17 7.08
N ILE A 99 -2.00 6.96 5.76
CA ILE A 99 -0.84 7.00 4.88
C ILE A 99 -0.97 8.20 3.97
N ASN A 100 0.06 9.06 3.97
CA ASN A 100 0.17 10.18 3.06
C ASN A 100 1.46 10.04 2.26
N VAL A 101 1.36 10.22 0.94
CA VAL A 101 2.49 10.16 0.02
C VAL A 101 2.49 11.41 -0.83
N TYR A 102 3.65 12.02 -0.98
CA TYR A 102 3.92 13.09 -1.93
C TYR A 102 5.05 12.61 -2.82
N GLY A 103 4.89 12.70 -4.12
CA GLY A 103 5.88 12.21 -5.07
C GLY A 103 6.11 13.19 -6.22
N LEU A 104 7.35 13.22 -6.69
CA LEU A 104 7.71 13.77 -7.99
C LEU A 104 8.34 12.64 -8.79
N LEU A 105 7.78 12.34 -9.96
CA LEU A 105 8.17 11.22 -10.79
C LEU A 105 8.69 11.75 -12.15
N PRO A 106 9.95 12.25 -12.22
CA PRO A 106 10.57 12.60 -13.49
C PRO A 106 10.78 11.35 -14.34
N ARG A 107 10.32 11.42 -15.57
CA ARG A 107 10.43 10.37 -16.58
C ARG A 107 11.05 10.93 -17.86
N LEU A 108 12.05 10.26 -18.37
CA LEU A 108 12.64 10.53 -19.68
C LEU A 108 12.35 9.38 -20.61
N SER A 109 11.75 9.66 -21.74
CA SER A 109 11.38 8.69 -22.77
C SER A 109 12.06 9.01 -24.09
N TYR A 110 12.43 7.99 -24.82
CA TYR A 110 12.93 8.09 -26.19
C TYR A 110 12.21 7.10 -27.09
N MET A 111 11.79 7.55 -28.27
CA MET A 111 11.26 6.71 -29.32
C MET A 111 12.12 6.88 -30.56
N GLY A 112 12.79 5.80 -30.96
CA GLY A 112 13.67 5.80 -32.12
C GLY A 112 12.91 5.65 -33.44
N SER A 113 13.67 5.57 -34.53
CA SER A 113 13.16 5.25 -35.88
C SER A 113 13.31 3.76 -36.23
N THR A 114 14.05 3.00 -35.40
CA THR A 114 14.24 1.55 -35.62
C THR A 114 12.94 0.80 -35.38
N THR A 115 12.64 -0.14 -36.27
CA THR A 115 11.45 -0.98 -36.18
C THR A 115 11.83 -2.44 -35.93
N PHE A 116 10.98 -3.11 -35.13
CA PHE A 116 11.05 -4.56 -34.85
C PHE A 116 9.63 -5.13 -34.80
N LEU A 117 9.36 -6.18 -35.56
CA LEU A 117 8.02 -6.78 -35.70
C LEU A 117 6.92 -5.76 -36.07
N GLY A 118 7.24 -4.78 -36.91
CA GLY A 118 6.33 -3.69 -37.28
C GLY A 118 6.10 -2.62 -36.19
N ALA A 119 6.71 -2.76 -35.03
CA ALA A 119 6.69 -1.76 -33.97
C ALA A 119 7.92 -0.85 -34.02
N THR A 120 7.75 0.39 -33.64
CA THR A 120 8.86 1.32 -33.35
C THR A 120 9.45 1.00 -31.97
N LEU A 121 10.76 0.96 -31.87
CA LEU A 121 11.49 0.70 -30.62
C LEU A 121 11.69 1.99 -29.82
N GLY A 122 11.51 1.90 -28.52
CA GLY A 122 11.77 2.99 -27.60
C GLY A 122 12.07 2.50 -26.19
N GLY A 123 12.18 3.43 -25.28
CA GLY A 123 12.40 3.14 -23.88
C GLY A 123 12.16 4.34 -22.99
N THR A 124 12.00 4.08 -21.71
CA THR A 124 11.82 5.12 -20.70
C THR A 124 12.57 4.78 -19.42
N VAL A 125 13.04 5.82 -18.75
CA VAL A 125 13.62 5.77 -17.41
C VAL A 125 12.81 6.69 -16.51
N LEU A 126 12.47 6.22 -15.32
CA LEU A 126 11.74 6.96 -14.30
C LEU A 126 12.47 6.85 -12.97
N LEU A 127 12.67 7.97 -12.28
CA LEU A 127 13.28 8.05 -10.95
C LEU A 127 12.28 8.71 -9.98
N PRO A 128 11.58 7.96 -9.15
CA PRO A 128 10.70 8.54 -8.16
C PRO A 128 11.47 9.28 -7.06
N LEU A 129 10.97 10.45 -6.67
CA LEU A 129 11.34 11.16 -5.45
C LEU A 129 10.10 11.17 -4.56
N VAL A 130 10.17 10.54 -3.40
CA VAL A 130 8.98 10.23 -2.59
C VAL A 130 9.18 10.73 -1.17
N ASN A 131 8.13 11.35 -0.63
CA ASN A 131 7.97 11.60 0.80
C ASN A 131 6.74 10.81 1.25
N LYS A 132 6.95 9.80 2.09
CA LYS A 132 5.89 8.95 2.66
C LYS A 132 5.80 9.21 4.15
N LYS A 133 4.57 9.33 4.64
CA LYS A 133 4.24 9.49 6.05
C LYS A 133 3.18 8.49 6.45
N SER A 134 3.46 7.70 7.48
CA SER A 134 2.50 6.86 8.18
C SER A 134 2.21 7.46 9.56
N ASN A 135 0.95 7.43 9.97
CA ASN A 135 0.49 7.87 11.27
C ASN A 135 -0.56 6.89 11.79
N ALA A 136 -0.18 6.07 12.77
CA ALA A 136 -1.05 5.09 13.37
C ALA A 136 -1.67 5.63 14.67
N THR A 137 -3.00 5.55 14.78
CA THR A 137 -3.75 5.91 15.98
C THR A 137 -4.53 4.70 16.48
N ILE A 138 -4.62 4.57 17.80
CA ILE A 138 -5.27 3.42 18.45
C ILE A 138 -6.20 3.90 19.54
N THR A 139 -7.38 3.28 19.58
CA THR A 139 -8.33 3.41 20.71
C THR A 139 -8.72 2.02 21.18
N SER A 140 -9.03 1.87 22.46
CA SER A 140 -9.44 0.57 23.00
C SER A 140 -10.49 0.70 24.08
N THR A 141 -11.23 -0.40 24.27
CA THR A 141 -12.22 -0.56 25.35
C THR A 141 -12.11 -1.97 25.89
N SER A 142 -11.96 -2.10 27.21
CA SER A 142 -11.93 -3.39 27.89
C SER A 142 -13.24 -3.65 28.61
N THR A 143 -13.69 -4.90 28.55
CA THR A 143 -14.86 -5.42 29.28
C THR A 143 -14.50 -6.74 29.92
N VAL A 144 -15.11 -7.06 31.05
CA VAL A 144 -15.04 -8.41 31.65
C VAL A 144 -16.13 -9.27 31.00
N ALA A 145 -15.69 -10.26 30.21
CA ALA A 145 -16.62 -11.10 29.45
C ALA A 145 -17.28 -12.19 30.33
N THR A 146 -16.50 -12.77 31.29
CA THR A 146 -16.98 -13.83 32.18
C THR A 146 -16.29 -13.67 33.51
N SER A 147 -17.07 -13.58 34.61
CA SER A 147 -16.53 -13.50 35.97
C SER A 147 -17.64 -13.78 36.97
N PRO A 148 -17.33 -14.50 38.07
CA PRO A 148 -18.25 -14.69 39.19
C PRO A 148 -18.36 -13.44 40.09
N LEU A 149 -17.59 -12.38 39.82
CA LEU A 149 -17.57 -11.17 40.64
C LEU A 149 -18.78 -10.26 40.39
N PRO A 150 -19.17 -9.41 41.35
CA PRO A 150 -20.16 -8.36 41.13
C PRO A 150 -19.79 -7.41 39.98
N ALA A 151 -20.80 -6.86 39.31
CA ALA A 151 -20.61 -5.99 38.16
C ALA A 151 -19.69 -4.78 38.42
N ALA A 152 -19.78 -4.18 39.63
CA ALA A 152 -18.91 -3.07 40.04
C ALA A 152 -17.43 -3.47 40.07
N ASN A 153 -17.12 -4.67 40.57
CA ASN A 153 -15.74 -5.19 40.61
C ASN A 153 -15.26 -5.50 39.20
N ASN A 154 -16.11 -6.06 38.34
CA ASN A 154 -15.78 -6.32 36.94
C ASN A 154 -15.47 -5.02 36.19
N ALA A 155 -16.24 -3.95 36.42
CA ALA A 155 -15.97 -2.63 35.84
C ALA A 155 -14.63 -2.04 36.30
N ALA A 156 -14.31 -2.16 37.59
CA ALA A 156 -13.03 -1.71 38.15
C ALA A 156 -11.84 -2.49 37.56
N ILE A 157 -11.97 -3.82 37.41
CA ILE A 157 -10.95 -4.66 36.76
C ILE A 157 -10.77 -4.28 35.30
N ALA A 158 -11.84 -4.12 34.53
CA ALA A 158 -11.78 -3.69 33.13
C ALA A 158 -11.09 -2.32 32.98
N ALA A 159 -11.42 -1.38 33.88
CA ALA A 159 -10.78 -0.05 33.91
C ALA A 159 -9.27 -0.12 34.22
N GLY A 160 -8.86 -1.08 35.09
CA GLY A 160 -7.44 -1.30 35.40
C GLY A 160 -6.66 -2.03 34.29
N VAL A 161 -7.32 -2.93 33.55
CA VAL A 161 -6.70 -3.70 32.46
C VAL A 161 -6.54 -2.86 31.18
N ASN A 162 -7.53 -2.03 30.88
CA ASN A 162 -7.51 -1.23 29.65
C ASN A 162 -6.21 -0.42 29.46
N PRO A 163 -5.69 0.35 30.44
CA PRO A 163 -4.45 1.08 30.29
C PRO A 163 -3.22 0.19 30.06
N LEU A 164 -3.21 -1.03 30.60
CA LEU A 164 -2.10 -1.98 30.40
C LEU A 164 -2.04 -2.44 28.95
N VAL A 165 -3.19 -2.80 28.38
CA VAL A 165 -3.28 -3.20 26.97
C VAL A 165 -2.99 -2.00 26.05
N VAL A 166 -3.60 -0.83 26.33
CA VAL A 166 -3.40 0.40 25.56
C VAL A 166 -1.92 0.79 25.52
N GLY A 167 -1.21 0.73 26.65
CA GLY A 167 0.21 1.10 26.70
C GLY A 167 1.08 0.25 25.76
N GLN A 168 0.79 -1.06 25.65
CA GLN A 168 1.50 -1.97 24.76
C GLN A 168 1.16 -1.68 23.29
N VAL A 169 -0.12 -1.49 22.99
CA VAL A 169 -0.63 -1.22 21.67
C VAL A 169 -0.17 0.15 21.17
N GLN A 170 -0.11 1.16 22.05
CA GLN A 170 0.40 2.49 21.72
C GLN A 170 1.90 2.47 21.37
N ALA A 171 2.69 1.60 22.00
CA ALA A 171 4.09 1.43 21.62
C ALA A 171 4.23 0.93 20.17
N VAL A 172 3.36 0.00 19.73
CA VAL A 172 3.30 -0.47 18.34
C VAL A 172 2.84 0.65 17.40
N ALA A 173 1.81 1.42 17.76
CA ALA A 173 1.35 2.55 16.97
C ALA A 173 2.45 3.61 16.78
N ASN A 174 3.18 3.91 17.85
CA ASN A 174 4.29 4.86 17.80
C ASN A 174 5.43 4.36 16.89
N ALA A 175 5.73 3.05 16.91
CA ALA A 175 6.71 2.45 16.01
C ALA A 175 6.29 2.54 14.53
N ASN A 176 4.97 2.51 14.27
CA ASN A 176 4.37 2.65 12.93
C ASN A 176 4.09 4.11 12.54
N THR A 177 4.47 5.08 13.37
CA THR A 177 4.30 6.51 13.08
C THR A 177 5.65 7.10 12.75
N ASN A 178 5.91 7.33 11.45
CA ASN A 178 7.11 8.02 10.99
C ASN A 178 6.90 8.68 9.63
N SER A 179 7.88 9.47 9.21
CA SER A 179 7.92 10.10 7.90
C SER A 179 9.33 10.01 7.35
N ASP A 180 9.45 9.70 6.07
CA ASP A 180 10.74 9.66 5.39
C ASP A 180 10.62 10.17 3.96
N ALA A 181 11.70 10.81 3.46
CA ALA A 181 11.78 11.38 2.13
C ALA A 181 13.11 11.02 1.47
N GLY A 182 13.05 10.60 0.21
CA GLY A 182 14.25 10.24 -0.53
C GLY A 182 13.92 9.70 -1.92
N PRO A 183 14.94 9.14 -2.61
CA PRO A 183 14.74 8.48 -3.89
C PRO A 183 13.96 7.16 -3.69
N GLY A 184 12.98 6.95 -4.56
CA GLY A 184 12.34 5.66 -4.77
C GLY A 184 13.17 4.75 -5.67
N ASP A 185 12.55 3.68 -6.12
CA ASP A 185 13.24 2.69 -6.96
C ASP A 185 13.27 3.12 -8.43
N LEU A 186 14.43 3.01 -9.07
CA LEU A 186 14.61 3.30 -10.49
C LEU A 186 13.78 2.33 -11.33
N GLU A 187 13.04 2.87 -12.32
CA GLU A 187 12.33 2.08 -13.31
C GLU A 187 12.97 2.23 -14.68
N PHE A 188 13.20 1.12 -15.36
CA PHE A 188 13.66 1.06 -16.74
C PHE A 188 12.66 0.25 -17.57
N SER A 189 12.23 0.81 -18.70
CA SER A 189 11.16 0.22 -19.51
C SER A 189 11.45 0.29 -21.01
N PRO A 190 11.90 -0.78 -21.66
CA PRO A 190 11.84 -0.90 -23.11
C PRO A 190 10.38 -0.91 -23.59
N ILE A 191 10.17 -0.31 -24.79
CA ILE A 191 8.84 -0.09 -25.38
C ILE A 191 8.85 -0.57 -26.84
N LEU A 192 7.79 -1.27 -27.20
CA LEU A 192 7.38 -1.52 -28.58
C LEU A 192 6.11 -0.74 -28.85
N ARG A 193 6.07 0.08 -29.90
CA ARG A 193 4.92 0.89 -30.29
C ARG A 193 4.46 0.60 -31.70
N TRP A 194 3.19 0.24 -31.83
CA TRP A 194 2.46 0.21 -33.10
C TRP A 194 1.51 1.40 -33.13
N SER A 195 1.50 2.18 -34.20
CA SER A 195 0.64 3.36 -34.33
C SER A 195 0.03 3.47 -35.71
N THR A 196 -1.18 4.02 -35.76
CA THR A 196 -1.88 4.51 -36.95
C THR A 196 -2.13 6.01 -36.75
N GLU A 197 -2.88 6.65 -37.64
CA GLU A 197 -3.28 8.04 -37.49
C GLU A 197 -4.15 8.30 -36.24
N ALA A 198 -4.98 7.35 -35.85
CA ALA A 198 -5.93 7.50 -34.75
C ALA A 198 -5.64 6.61 -33.54
N THR A 199 -4.82 5.59 -33.68
CA THR A 199 -4.59 4.61 -32.60
C THR A 199 -3.12 4.38 -32.35
N GLN A 200 -2.80 4.03 -31.12
CA GLN A 200 -1.49 3.48 -30.78
C GLN A 200 -1.63 2.35 -29.74
N THR A 201 -0.81 1.34 -29.91
CA THR A 201 -0.67 0.23 -28.96
C THR A 201 0.79 0.16 -28.54
N LEU A 202 1.02 0.12 -27.23
CA LEU A 202 2.36 -0.05 -26.68
C LEU A 202 2.43 -1.35 -25.90
N PHE A 203 3.51 -2.09 -26.12
CA PHE A 203 3.95 -3.09 -25.16
C PHE A 203 5.14 -2.54 -24.38
N VAL A 204 5.05 -2.56 -23.07
CA VAL A 204 6.04 -1.98 -22.15
C VAL A 204 6.48 -3.04 -21.18
N LEU A 205 7.78 -3.26 -21.01
CA LEU A 205 8.32 -4.18 -20.02
C LEU A 205 9.11 -3.39 -18.98
N THR A 206 8.46 -2.98 -17.90
CA THR A 206 9.13 -2.24 -16.83
C THR A 206 9.87 -3.19 -15.90
N THR A 207 11.12 -2.87 -15.63
CA THR A 207 11.93 -3.46 -14.56
C THR A 207 12.15 -2.39 -13.49
N VAL A 208 11.67 -2.68 -12.26
CA VAL A 208 11.90 -1.82 -11.09
C VAL A 208 13.11 -2.37 -10.34
N VAL A 209 14.14 -1.54 -10.23
CA VAL A 209 15.43 -1.89 -9.62
C VAL A 209 15.44 -1.40 -8.16
N PRO A 210 15.78 -2.23 -7.16
CA PRO A 210 15.71 -1.86 -5.75
C PRO A 210 16.85 -0.91 -5.33
N THR A 211 16.87 0.29 -5.89
CA THR A 211 17.89 1.33 -5.68
C THR A 211 17.49 2.39 -4.66
N GLY A 212 16.20 2.48 -4.34
CA GLY A 212 15.67 3.52 -3.49
C GLY A 212 16.06 3.42 -2.02
N ASP A 213 15.77 4.49 -1.26
CA ASP A 213 16.00 4.50 0.19
C ASP A 213 14.98 3.63 0.90
N TYR A 214 15.50 2.64 1.61
CA TYR A 214 14.71 1.65 2.34
C TYR A 214 15.42 1.23 3.63
N ASN A 215 14.66 1.19 4.71
CA ASN A 215 15.08 0.65 5.99
C ASN A 215 13.95 -0.21 6.56
N LYS A 216 14.17 -1.51 6.71
CA LYS A 216 13.18 -2.47 7.23
C LYS A 216 12.61 -2.16 8.62
N ASN A 217 13.25 -1.26 9.36
CA ASN A 217 12.82 -0.85 10.70
C ASN A 217 11.97 0.44 10.69
N ARG A 218 11.67 0.98 9.50
CA ARG A 218 10.76 2.12 9.32
C ARG A 218 9.43 1.65 8.75
N ALA A 219 8.33 2.21 9.22
CA ALA A 219 6.99 1.95 8.67
C ALA A 219 6.71 2.74 7.38
N ALA A 220 7.38 3.89 7.18
CA ALA A 220 7.28 4.65 5.95
C ALA A 220 8.66 4.75 5.28
N ASN A 221 8.76 4.26 4.05
CA ASN A 221 9.96 4.28 3.25
C ASN A 221 9.68 4.91 1.88
N PRO A 222 10.64 5.65 1.29
CA PRO A 222 10.56 6.10 -0.11
C PRO A 222 10.53 4.94 -1.12
N SER A 223 11.28 3.87 -0.86
CA SER A 223 11.26 2.61 -1.61
C SER A 223 10.35 1.57 -0.95
N ALA A 224 9.74 0.73 -1.76
CA ALA A 224 8.90 -0.38 -1.29
C ALA A 224 9.69 -1.58 -0.72
N GLY A 225 11.02 -1.58 -0.82
CA GLY A 225 11.85 -2.64 -0.28
C GLY A 225 12.96 -3.14 -1.20
N LYS A 226 13.80 -4.03 -0.70
CA LYS A 226 14.95 -4.57 -1.43
C LYS A 226 14.57 -5.81 -2.25
N PHE A 227 13.74 -5.62 -3.28
CA PHE A 227 13.31 -6.66 -4.23
C PHE A 227 13.13 -6.09 -5.64
N TRP A 228 13.12 -6.92 -6.65
CA TRP A 228 12.86 -6.56 -8.04
C TRP A 228 11.37 -6.69 -8.35
N THR A 229 10.87 -5.81 -9.23
CA THR A 229 9.54 -5.97 -9.83
C THR A 229 9.66 -5.99 -11.35
N PHE A 230 9.05 -6.97 -11.98
CA PHE A 230 8.90 -7.05 -13.44
C PHE A 230 7.44 -6.78 -13.77
N ARG A 231 7.23 -5.76 -14.64
CA ARG A 231 5.89 -5.26 -14.94
C ARG A 231 5.67 -5.16 -16.45
N PRO A 232 5.33 -6.28 -17.14
CA PRO A 232 4.79 -6.19 -18.49
C PRO A 232 3.46 -5.42 -18.47
N ALA A 233 3.26 -4.57 -19.47
CA ALA A 233 2.06 -3.78 -19.66
C ALA A 233 1.69 -3.67 -21.14
N VAL A 234 0.39 -3.63 -21.42
CA VAL A 234 -0.16 -3.23 -22.71
C VAL A 234 -0.92 -1.94 -22.50
N GLN A 235 -0.63 -0.95 -23.34
CA GLN A 235 -1.36 0.30 -23.39
C GLN A 235 -1.98 0.44 -24.77
N PHE A 236 -3.24 0.83 -24.81
CA PHE A 236 -3.96 1.18 -26.02
C PHE A 236 -4.51 2.59 -25.89
N SER A 237 -4.47 3.35 -26.96
CA SER A 237 -5.09 4.66 -27.03
C SER A 237 -5.70 4.93 -28.39
N TYR A 238 -6.76 5.74 -28.36
CA TYR A 238 -7.47 6.24 -29.53
C TYR A 238 -7.65 7.75 -29.40
N ILE A 239 -7.35 8.46 -30.49
CA ILE A 239 -7.58 9.89 -30.62
C ILE A 239 -8.36 10.10 -31.94
N GLY A 240 -9.59 10.57 -31.84
CA GLY A 240 -10.43 10.81 -33.02
C GLY A 240 -11.79 11.38 -32.63
N ASP A 241 -12.40 12.12 -33.56
CA ASP A 241 -13.75 12.70 -33.41
C ASP A 241 -13.92 13.58 -32.15
N GLY A 242 -12.81 14.18 -31.70
CA GLY A 242 -12.77 14.99 -30.49
C GLY A 242 -12.82 14.14 -29.20
N TRP A 243 -12.56 12.86 -29.26
CA TRP A 243 -12.40 11.97 -28.13
C TRP A 243 -10.97 11.47 -28.03
N ASP A 244 -10.51 11.34 -26.79
CA ASP A 244 -9.28 10.66 -26.45
C ASP A 244 -9.59 9.57 -25.44
N VAL A 245 -9.22 8.35 -25.78
CA VAL A 245 -9.39 7.18 -24.90
C VAL A 245 -8.04 6.55 -24.69
N GLY A 246 -7.64 6.42 -23.43
CA GLY A 246 -6.43 5.73 -23.05
C GLY A 246 -6.74 4.60 -22.07
N THR A 247 -6.10 3.46 -22.24
CA THR A 247 -6.15 2.35 -21.29
C THR A 247 -4.80 1.68 -21.17
N ARG A 248 -4.43 1.29 -19.95
CA ARG A 248 -3.18 0.58 -19.68
C ARG A 248 -3.44 -0.54 -18.68
N LEU A 249 -3.16 -1.76 -19.09
CA LEU A 249 -3.18 -2.94 -18.23
C LEU A 249 -1.75 -3.38 -17.94
N ALA A 250 -1.39 -3.43 -16.66
CA ALA A 250 -0.07 -3.80 -16.20
C ALA A 250 -0.16 -4.95 -15.17
N TYR A 251 0.67 -5.97 -15.34
CA TYR A 251 0.84 -7.06 -14.41
C TYR A 251 2.17 -6.89 -13.68
N SER A 252 2.17 -6.91 -12.35
CA SER A 252 3.38 -6.79 -11.54
C SER A 252 3.72 -8.11 -10.88
N TYR A 253 4.92 -8.61 -11.15
CA TYR A 253 5.53 -9.76 -10.48
C TYR A 253 6.66 -9.27 -9.57
N ASN A 254 6.58 -9.61 -8.29
CA ASN A 254 7.55 -9.21 -7.29
C ASN A 254 8.46 -10.39 -6.92
N THR A 255 9.77 -10.15 -6.81
CA THR A 255 10.69 -11.09 -6.18
C THR A 255 10.59 -10.96 -4.66
N ARG A 256 11.29 -11.81 -3.93
CA ARG A 256 11.33 -11.73 -2.47
C ARG A 256 12.25 -10.60 -2.00
N ASN A 257 11.78 -9.80 -1.03
CA ASN A 257 12.62 -8.82 -0.33
C ASN A 257 13.76 -9.55 0.40
N VAL A 258 15.00 -9.18 0.09
CA VAL A 258 16.19 -9.87 0.63
C VAL A 258 16.42 -9.57 2.11
N GLU A 259 15.85 -8.46 2.64
CA GLU A 259 16.00 -8.07 4.04
C GLU A 259 14.90 -8.64 4.93
N THR A 260 13.64 -8.52 4.53
CA THR A 260 12.47 -8.95 5.32
C THR A 260 12.04 -10.39 5.03
N LYS A 261 12.56 -11.00 3.95
CA LYS A 261 12.14 -12.32 3.47
C LYS A 261 10.64 -12.41 3.11
N TYR A 262 9.98 -11.26 2.98
CA TYR A 262 8.61 -11.14 2.52
C TYR A 262 8.55 -11.13 0.99
N LYS A 263 7.50 -11.67 0.42
CA LYS A 263 7.19 -11.61 -1.01
C LYS A 263 5.76 -11.15 -1.18
N SER A 264 5.58 -9.92 -1.61
CA SER A 264 4.27 -9.40 -2.00
C SER A 264 3.72 -10.16 -3.20
N GLY A 265 2.45 -10.49 -3.16
CA GLY A 265 1.75 -11.16 -4.26
C GLY A 265 1.79 -10.35 -5.55
N SER A 266 1.52 -11.03 -6.65
CA SER A 266 1.39 -10.39 -7.95
C SER A 266 0.06 -9.69 -8.07
N TYR A 267 0.02 -8.55 -8.79
CA TYR A 267 -1.20 -7.76 -8.95
C TYR A 267 -1.35 -7.21 -10.36
N LEU A 268 -2.59 -6.92 -10.73
CA LEU A 268 -2.96 -6.18 -11.93
C LEU A 268 -3.28 -4.73 -11.56
N ASN A 269 -2.85 -3.82 -12.43
CA ASN A 269 -3.31 -2.43 -12.48
C ASN A 269 -3.93 -2.18 -13.84
N LEU A 270 -5.11 -1.58 -13.83
CA LEU A 270 -5.77 -1.05 -15.01
C LEU A 270 -5.91 0.45 -14.80
N ASP A 271 -5.31 1.26 -15.68
CA ASP A 271 -5.56 2.71 -15.75
C ASP A 271 -6.43 3.00 -16.97
N LEU A 272 -7.32 3.97 -16.83
CA LEU A 272 -8.29 4.40 -17.83
C LEU A 272 -8.34 5.92 -17.88
N ALA A 273 -8.43 6.48 -19.09
CA ALA A 273 -8.75 7.88 -19.33
C ALA A 273 -9.75 7.99 -20.47
N LEU A 274 -10.79 8.80 -20.30
CA LEU A 274 -11.80 9.11 -21.29
C LEU A 274 -11.97 10.62 -21.31
N MET A 275 -11.44 11.27 -22.36
CA MET A 275 -11.39 12.71 -22.50
C MET A 275 -12.17 13.18 -23.72
N LYS A 276 -12.81 14.34 -23.60
CA LYS A 276 -13.48 15.05 -24.70
C LYS A 276 -12.81 16.39 -24.92
N SER A 277 -12.45 16.67 -26.17
CA SER A 277 -11.98 17.99 -26.57
C SER A 277 -13.12 18.99 -26.51
N ILE A 278 -12.95 20.05 -25.72
CA ILE A 278 -13.87 21.18 -25.62
C ILE A 278 -13.36 22.41 -26.37
N SER A 279 -12.08 22.39 -26.73
CA SER A 279 -11.43 23.32 -27.65
C SER A 279 -10.25 22.61 -28.32
N GLU A 280 -9.55 23.31 -29.21
CA GLU A 280 -8.32 22.78 -29.85
C GLU A 280 -7.21 22.46 -28.84
N SER A 281 -7.17 23.19 -27.73
CA SER A 281 -6.12 23.06 -26.71
C SER A 281 -6.58 22.40 -25.41
N THR A 282 -7.90 22.24 -25.17
CA THR A 282 -8.39 21.81 -23.87
C THR A 282 -9.26 20.56 -23.99
N ARG A 283 -8.98 19.60 -23.15
CA ARG A 283 -9.70 18.35 -23.01
C ARG A 283 -10.18 18.21 -21.56
N VAL A 284 -11.38 17.70 -21.37
CA VAL A 284 -11.95 17.40 -20.04
C VAL A 284 -12.56 16.01 -20.06
N GLY A 285 -12.52 15.33 -18.93
CA GLY A 285 -13.05 14.00 -18.88
C GLY A 285 -12.92 13.34 -17.52
N LEU A 286 -12.81 12.03 -17.56
CA LEU A 286 -12.65 11.17 -16.39
C LEU A 286 -11.44 10.28 -16.55
N SER A 287 -10.71 10.12 -15.47
CA SER A 287 -9.71 9.07 -15.31
C SER A 287 -10.07 8.14 -14.17
N GLY A 288 -9.56 6.92 -14.22
CA GLY A 288 -9.80 5.95 -13.19
C GLY A 288 -8.78 4.82 -13.22
N TYR A 289 -8.82 4.02 -12.17
CA TYR A 289 -7.97 2.85 -12.06
C TYR A 289 -8.63 1.72 -11.28
N ALA A 290 -8.13 0.52 -11.51
CA ALA A 290 -8.42 -0.66 -10.72
C ALA A 290 -7.12 -1.35 -10.35
N VAL A 291 -6.99 -1.76 -9.10
CA VAL A 291 -5.89 -2.59 -8.60
C VAL A 291 -6.49 -3.86 -8.02
N ASP A 292 -5.98 -5.01 -8.41
CA ASP A 292 -6.40 -6.30 -7.88
C ASP A 292 -5.20 -7.22 -7.69
N GLN A 293 -5.00 -7.69 -6.46
CA GLN A 293 -3.94 -8.64 -6.14
C GLN A 293 -4.40 -10.05 -6.50
N LEU A 294 -3.65 -10.71 -7.37
CA LEU A 294 -4.00 -12.02 -7.92
C LEU A 294 -3.53 -13.18 -7.05
N THR A 295 -2.32 -13.07 -6.51
CA THR A 295 -1.71 -14.13 -5.68
C THR A 295 -1.56 -13.64 -4.26
N LYS A 296 -1.62 -14.58 -3.32
CA LYS A 296 -1.34 -14.30 -1.91
C LYS A 296 0.09 -13.87 -1.68
N ASP A 297 0.34 -13.24 -0.56
CA ASP A 297 1.67 -12.92 -0.06
C ASP A 297 2.35 -14.18 0.50
N ASP A 298 3.67 -14.13 0.64
CA ASP A 298 4.47 -15.21 1.22
C ASP A 298 5.58 -14.63 2.09
N SER A 299 5.78 -15.18 3.28
CA SER A 299 6.84 -14.78 4.18
C SER A 299 7.56 -15.98 4.77
N LYS A 300 8.90 -16.01 4.60
CA LYS A 300 9.75 -17.07 5.21
C LYS A 300 10.02 -16.82 6.68
N LEU A 301 9.89 -15.58 7.16
CA LEU A 301 10.15 -15.24 8.56
C LEU A 301 8.94 -15.48 9.46
N ILE A 302 7.71 -15.33 8.95
CA ILE A 302 6.50 -15.60 9.73
C ILE A 302 6.54 -17.00 10.31
N GLY A 303 6.86 -18.02 9.53
CA GLY A 303 6.98 -19.40 10.03
C GLY A 303 8.12 -19.63 11.05
N ALA A 304 9.28 -19.01 10.85
CA ALA A 304 10.43 -19.21 11.74
C ALA A 304 10.34 -18.37 13.03
N THR A 305 9.83 -17.13 12.94
CA THR A 305 9.64 -16.24 14.08
C THR A 305 8.42 -16.66 14.88
N ALA A 306 7.37 -17.16 14.22
CA ALA A 306 6.18 -17.70 14.86
C ALA A 306 6.53 -18.87 15.80
N ALA A 307 7.39 -19.81 15.39
CA ALA A 307 7.78 -20.93 16.25
C ALA A 307 8.47 -20.48 17.55
N ALA A 308 9.37 -19.49 17.49
CA ALA A 308 10.04 -18.95 18.69
C ALA A 308 9.11 -18.05 19.52
N THR A 309 8.27 -17.24 18.87
CA THR A 309 7.26 -16.37 19.52
C THR A 309 6.16 -17.22 20.12
N ASN A 310 5.74 -18.29 19.44
CA ASN A 310 4.71 -19.22 19.92
C ASN A 310 5.14 -20.01 21.14
N ALA A 311 6.41 -20.41 21.25
CA ALA A 311 6.92 -21.07 22.44
C ALA A 311 6.83 -20.14 23.68
N ASN A 312 7.22 -18.86 23.51
CA ASN A 312 7.12 -17.84 24.55
C ASN A 312 5.65 -17.45 24.82
N TYR A 313 4.85 -17.35 23.77
CA TYR A 313 3.42 -17.04 23.88
C TYR A 313 2.67 -18.20 24.54
N ALA A 314 2.94 -19.44 24.16
CA ALA A 314 2.34 -20.63 24.78
C ALA A 314 2.72 -20.77 26.26
N ALA A 315 3.95 -20.42 26.62
CA ALA A 315 4.39 -20.40 28.02
C ALA A 315 3.68 -19.33 28.85
N THR A 316 3.30 -18.19 28.22
CA THR A 316 2.66 -17.06 28.93
C THR A 316 1.13 -17.16 28.93
N PHE A 317 0.54 -17.56 27.79
CA PHE A 317 -0.91 -17.50 27.55
C PHE A 317 -1.57 -18.86 27.27
N GLY A 318 -0.78 -19.94 27.26
CA GLY A 318 -1.22 -21.31 26.95
C GLY A 318 -1.18 -21.63 25.42
N ALA A 319 -0.99 -22.91 25.11
CA ALA A 319 -0.83 -23.42 23.76
C ALA A 319 -2.02 -23.13 22.83
N ALA A 320 -3.26 -23.14 23.36
CA ALA A 320 -4.45 -22.85 22.56
C ALA A 320 -4.47 -21.39 22.04
N ASN A 321 -4.06 -20.42 22.88
CA ASN A 321 -3.98 -19.02 22.46
C ASN A 321 -2.80 -18.78 21.49
N ALA A 322 -1.70 -19.49 21.65
CA ALA A 322 -0.58 -19.48 20.71
C ALA A 322 -1.02 -19.97 19.32
N ALA A 323 -1.76 -21.07 19.22
CA ALA A 323 -2.30 -21.60 17.98
C ALA A 323 -3.27 -20.61 17.27
N VAL A 324 -4.07 -19.88 18.05
CA VAL A 324 -4.97 -18.85 17.50
C VAL A 324 -4.17 -17.68 16.93
N ALA A 325 -3.10 -17.24 17.61
CA ALA A 325 -2.22 -16.17 17.12
C ALA A 325 -1.52 -16.58 15.80
N GLU A 326 -0.99 -17.81 15.76
CA GLU A 326 -0.35 -18.36 14.55
C GLU A 326 -1.32 -18.47 13.37
N ALA A 327 -2.53 -18.97 13.60
CA ALA A 327 -3.54 -19.08 12.57
C ALA A 327 -3.96 -17.70 12.01
N ARG A 328 -4.04 -16.67 12.87
CA ARG A 328 -4.32 -15.29 12.43
C ARG A 328 -3.18 -14.72 11.60
N GLU A 329 -1.94 -14.90 12.03
CA GLU A 329 -0.77 -14.43 11.31
C GLU A 329 -0.67 -15.09 9.92
N ALA A 330 -0.92 -16.40 9.84
CA ALA A 330 -0.98 -17.11 8.57
C ALA A 330 -2.13 -16.61 7.67
N ALA A 331 -3.30 -16.32 8.25
CA ALA A 331 -4.45 -15.80 7.51
C ALA A 331 -4.18 -14.44 6.86
N THR A 332 -3.35 -13.58 7.47
CA THR A 332 -3.01 -12.27 6.87
C THR A 332 -2.29 -12.39 5.53
N LEU A 333 -1.51 -13.46 5.32
CA LEU A 333 -0.83 -13.72 4.04
C LEU A 333 -1.78 -14.16 2.93
N ASP A 334 -2.94 -14.71 3.28
CA ASP A 334 -3.95 -15.15 2.30
C ASP A 334 -4.86 -14.00 1.84
N GLU A 335 -4.84 -12.88 2.53
CA GLU A 335 -5.64 -11.72 2.17
C GLU A 335 -5.06 -11.01 0.94
N LYS A 336 -5.96 -10.63 0.01
CA LYS A 336 -5.59 -9.97 -1.24
C LYS A 336 -6.12 -8.55 -1.27
N GLY A 337 -5.28 -7.63 -1.72
CA GLY A 337 -5.62 -6.22 -1.83
C GLY A 337 -6.37 -5.90 -3.10
N ARG A 338 -7.41 -5.06 -2.98
CA ARG A 338 -8.14 -4.51 -4.12
C ARG A 338 -8.55 -3.07 -3.82
N VAL A 339 -8.55 -2.22 -4.85
CA VAL A 339 -9.08 -0.86 -4.77
C VAL A 339 -9.41 -0.35 -6.17
N PHE A 340 -10.42 0.52 -6.26
CA PHE A 340 -10.81 1.24 -7.46
C PHE A 340 -10.74 2.74 -7.19
N GLY A 341 -10.36 3.52 -8.19
CA GLY A 341 -10.38 4.98 -8.14
C GLY A 341 -11.01 5.57 -9.38
N VAL A 342 -11.73 6.68 -9.24
CA VAL A 342 -12.30 7.43 -10.36
C VAL A 342 -12.42 8.90 -10.01
N GLY A 343 -12.24 9.76 -11.00
CA GLY A 343 -12.44 11.18 -10.83
C GLY A 343 -12.22 12.01 -12.08
N PRO A 344 -12.44 13.33 -11.99
CA PRO A 344 -12.31 14.26 -13.10
C PRO A 344 -10.83 14.44 -13.50
N GLU A 345 -10.65 14.71 -14.79
CA GLU A 345 -9.38 15.06 -15.40
C GLU A 345 -9.56 16.22 -16.36
N ILE A 346 -8.56 17.10 -16.41
CA ILE A 346 -8.41 18.16 -17.38
C ILE A 346 -7.00 18.11 -17.98
N ALA A 347 -6.91 18.32 -19.28
CA ALA A 347 -5.64 18.41 -20.00
C ALA A 347 -5.62 19.65 -20.90
N TYR A 348 -4.46 20.31 -20.95
CA TYR A 348 -4.22 21.49 -21.74
C TYR A 348 -2.97 21.28 -22.61
N ILE A 349 -3.13 21.44 -23.92
CA ILE A 349 -2.04 21.38 -24.90
C ILE A 349 -1.66 22.81 -25.26
N HIS A 350 -0.42 23.19 -25.02
CA HIS A 350 0.11 24.51 -25.40
C HIS A 350 0.73 24.48 -26.80
N GLY A 351 0.45 25.50 -27.56
CA GLY A 351 0.97 25.63 -28.92
C GLY A 351 0.53 24.47 -29.82
N ALA A 352 1.38 24.06 -30.76
CA ALA A 352 1.15 22.90 -31.62
C ALA A 352 1.63 21.58 -30.98
N GLY A 353 1.62 21.49 -29.64
CA GLY A 353 2.13 20.33 -28.90
C GLY A 353 3.46 20.58 -28.17
N ASP A 354 3.82 21.86 -27.96
CA ASP A 354 5.05 22.23 -27.25
C ASP A 354 5.13 21.62 -25.84
N TYR A 355 3.99 21.53 -25.15
CA TYR A 355 3.83 20.75 -23.93
C TYR A 355 2.36 20.41 -23.66
N LEU A 356 2.16 19.34 -22.90
CA LEU A 356 0.87 18.91 -22.33
C LEU A 356 0.92 19.11 -20.82
N LEU A 357 -0.08 19.79 -20.27
CA LEU A 357 -0.31 19.91 -18.83
C LEU A 357 -1.63 19.22 -18.47
N GLU A 358 -1.57 18.35 -17.48
CA GLU A 358 -2.73 17.60 -17.01
C GLU A 358 -2.93 17.78 -15.51
N GLY A 359 -4.18 17.75 -15.08
CA GLY A 359 -4.57 17.68 -13.67
C GLY A 359 -5.69 16.68 -13.48
N ARG A 360 -5.54 15.77 -12.52
CA ARG A 360 -6.59 14.80 -12.17
C ARG A 360 -6.64 14.54 -10.67
N ILE A 361 -7.84 14.26 -10.17
CA ILE A 361 -8.06 13.85 -8.80
C ILE A 361 -9.05 12.69 -8.79
N MET A 362 -8.71 11.61 -8.12
CA MET A 362 -9.50 10.38 -8.08
C MET A 362 -9.79 9.99 -6.65
N LYS A 363 -11.05 9.63 -6.39
CA LYS A 363 -11.51 9.11 -5.10
C LYS A 363 -11.57 7.60 -5.14
N GLU A 364 -11.04 6.96 -4.11
CA GLU A 364 -11.03 5.51 -3.98
C GLU A 364 -12.32 4.96 -3.37
N PHE A 365 -12.69 3.76 -3.84
CA PHE A 365 -13.81 2.97 -3.35
C PHE A 365 -13.54 1.47 -3.48
N GLY A 366 -14.36 0.63 -2.84
CA GLY A 366 -14.24 -0.83 -2.92
C GLY A 366 -12.93 -1.40 -2.40
N ALA A 367 -12.22 -0.67 -1.51
CA ALA A 367 -10.96 -1.12 -0.95
C ALA A 367 -11.16 -2.35 -0.06
N GLN A 368 -10.31 -3.34 -0.26
CA GLN A 368 -10.14 -4.51 0.59
C GLN A 368 -8.68 -4.62 0.99
N THR A 369 -8.40 -4.85 2.27
CA THR A 369 -7.04 -5.03 2.82
C THR A 369 -6.02 -3.99 2.33
N ARG A 370 -6.49 -2.77 2.06
CA ARG A 370 -5.71 -1.63 1.58
C ARG A 370 -6.24 -0.33 2.15
N PRO A 371 -5.39 0.70 2.28
CA PRO A 371 -5.86 2.05 2.53
C PRO A 371 -6.86 2.48 1.47
N LYS A 372 -7.82 3.32 1.87
CA LYS A 372 -8.81 3.96 1.00
C LYS A 372 -8.78 5.47 1.20
N GLY A 373 -8.66 6.20 0.10
CA GLY A 373 -8.54 7.65 0.17
C GLY A 373 -8.79 8.35 -1.15
N PHE A 374 -7.89 9.22 -1.49
CA PHE A 374 -7.85 9.89 -2.78
C PHE A 374 -6.41 10.03 -3.27
N THR A 375 -6.24 10.10 -4.59
CA THR A 375 -4.99 10.43 -5.25
C THR A 375 -5.19 11.60 -6.19
N ALA A 376 -4.18 12.45 -6.35
CA ALA A 376 -4.19 13.54 -7.31
C ALA A 376 -2.85 13.61 -8.02
N PHE A 377 -2.89 13.99 -9.31
CA PHE A 377 -1.72 14.18 -10.15
C PHE A 377 -1.75 15.54 -10.85
N VAL A 378 -0.58 16.12 -11.03
CA VAL A 378 -0.30 17.17 -12.01
C VAL A 378 0.85 16.66 -12.87
N THR A 379 0.63 16.58 -14.16
CA THR A 379 1.60 16.05 -15.12
C THR A 379 1.99 17.12 -16.13
N LEU A 380 3.29 17.32 -16.33
CA LEU A 380 3.84 18.08 -17.44
C LEU A 380 4.55 17.11 -18.38
N SER A 381 4.18 17.13 -19.66
CA SER A 381 4.85 16.37 -20.74
C SER A 381 5.39 17.33 -21.80
N LYS A 382 6.67 17.21 -22.13
CA LYS A 382 7.34 18.08 -23.09
C LYS A 382 8.21 17.26 -24.06
N PRO A 383 7.90 17.22 -25.35
CA PRO A 383 8.78 16.72 -26.39
C PRO A 383 9.95 17.69 -26.65
N PHE A 384 11.12 17.18 -27.16
CA PHE A 384 12.29 17.97 -27.56
C PHE A 384 13.23 17.20 -28.46
#